data_66b7e8f488a262e5f0c494c950f2510c
#
_entry.id   66b7e8f488a262e5f0c494c950f2510c
#
_cell.length_a   1.000
_cell.length_b   1.000
_cell.length_c   1.000
_cell.angle_alpha   90.00
_cell.angle_beta   90.00
_cell.angle_gamma   90.00
#
_symmetry.space_group_name_H-M   'P 1'
#
loop_
_entity.id
_entity.type
_entity.pdbx_description
1 polymer ?
#
loop_
_entity_poly.entity_id
_entity_poly.type
_entity_poly.pdbx_seq_one_letter_code
_entity_poly.pdbx_strand_id
1 'polypeptide(L)'
;TFVKIEAMTKANGYASNSGNIDDLAGFGFNEVDSSTVIRSDLVSTNALTASHDIKINDVDIGASDSASAAAKAIAINAVSSSTNITASGENLVTFSAINYSEASTVASKISINGVAINFSSVTNASQAITAINNASIGDVIASTNTDSELQLASASGADIIIAQTGTLGVFNEGYIDATGATITLADTHTFKGQLLLTH
;
A
#
# COMPACT_ATOMS: atom_id res chain seq x y z
N THR A 1 -8.82 3.24 -26.95
CA THR A 1 -8.32 4.49 -26.32
C THR A 1 -7.10 4.11 -25.50
N PHE A 2 -6.00 4.84 -25.65
CA PHE A 2 -4.78 4.59 -24.88
C PHE A 2 -4.75 5.55 -23.68
N VAL A 3 -4.36 5.06 -22.52
CA VAL A 3 -4.02 5.91 -21.39
C VAL A 3 -2.61 6.44 -21.61
N LYS A 4 -2.44 7.75 -21.58
CA LYS A 4 -1.14 8.39 -21.64
C LYS A 4 -0.81 8.96 -20.27
N ILE A 5 0.27 8.49 -19.67
CA ILE A 5 0.79 9.02 -18.41
C ILE A 5 2.13 9.68 -18.71
N GLU A 6 2.27 10.94 -18.36
CA GLU A 6 3.48 11.70 -18.51
C GLU A 6 3.93 12.29 -17.17
N ALA A 7 5.19 12.12 -16.85
CA ALA A 7 5.83 12.79 -15.73
C ALA A 7 6.87 13.79 -16.27
N MET A 8 6.72 15.04 -15.90
CA MET A 8 7.69 16.09 -16.20
C MET A 8 8.26 16.66 -14.91
N THR A 9 9.57 16.67 -14.78
CA THR A 9 10.23 17.39 -13.69
C THR A 9 10.57 18.79 -14.13
N LYS A 10 10.03 19.80 -13.44
CA LYS A 10 10.21 21.22 -13.75
C LYS A 10 11.57 21.78 -13.35
N ALA A 11 12.38 21.03 -12.65
CA ALA A 11 13.70 21.42 -12.21
C ALA A 11 14.75 21.03 -13.25
N ASN A 12 15.42 22.02 -13.84
CA ASN A 12 16.65 21.93 -14.64
C ASN A 12 16.54 21.63 -16.13
N GLY A 13 15.47 22.05 -16.80
CA GLY A 13 15.51 22.11 -18.28
C GLY A 13 15.66 20.76 -18.97
N TYR A 14 15.23 19.68 -18.36
CA TYR A 14 15.18 18.38 -18.99
C TYR A 14 14.04 18.36 -20.01
N ALA A 15 14.39 18.03 -21.22
CA ALA A 15 13.44 17.71 -22.27
C ALA A 15 12.54 16.55 -21.79
N SER A 16 11.24 16.69 -22.03
CA SER A 16 10.29 15.63 -21.78
C SER A 16 10.72 14.36 -22.52
N ASN A 17 11.14 13.33 -21.81
CA ASN A 17 11.21 11.99 -22.39
C ASN A 17 9.78 11.45 -22.44
N SER A 18 9.07 11.82 -23.50
CA SER A 18 7.80 11.18 -23.79
C SER A 18 8.03 9.71 -24.09
N GLY A 19 7.59 8.85 -23.21
CA GLY A 19 7.48 7.43 -23.48
C GLY A 19 8.60 6.54 -22.95
N ASN A 20 9.36 6.95 -21.94
CA ASN A 20 10.27 6.04 -21.26
C ASN A 20 9.58 5.45 -20.01
N ILE A 21 9.41 4.13 -20.02
CA ILE A 21 8.87 3.34 -18.90
C ILE A 21 9.65 3.59 -17.60
N ASP A 22 10.94 3.93 -17.69
CA ASP A 22 11.78 4.25 -16.54
C ASP A 22 11.32 5.49 -15.77
N ASP A 23 10.69 6.45 -16.41
CA ASP A 23 10.13 7.64 -15.75
C ASP A 23 8.79 7.33 -15.04
N LEU A 24 8.08 6.30 -15.48
CA LEU A 24 6.87 5.79 -14.86
C LEU A 24 7.18 4.85 -13.69
N ALA A 25 8.38 4.27 -13.63
CA ALA A 25 8.83 3.42 -12.52
C ALA A 25 8.82 4.16 -11.17
N GLY A 26 9.08 5.46 -11.17
CA GLY A 26 8.91 6.32 -9.99
C GLY A 26 7.46 6.41 -9.49
N PHE A 27 6.51 6.07 -10.35
CA PHE A 27 5.08 5.93 -10.06
C PHE A 27 4.68 4.51 -9.72
N GLY A 28 5.54 3.53 -10.02
CA GLY A 28 5.24 2.14 -9.89
C GLY A 28 4.37 1.55 -11.02
N PHE A 29 4.20 2.24 -12.15
CA PHE A 29 3.48 1.67 -13.29
C PHE A 29 4.45 1.03 -14.26
N ASN A 30 4.66 -0.27 -14.12
CA ASN A 30 5.59 -1.03 -14.96
C ASN A 30 4.91 -1.88 -16.04
N GLU A 31 3.60 -2.04 -16.00
CA GLU A 31 2.93 -2.98 -16.87
C GLU A 31 1.62 -2.41 -17.42
N VAL A 32 1.47 -2.47 -18.73
CA VAL A 32 0.20 -2.23 -19.42
C VAL A 32 -0.36 -3.60 -19.79
N ASP A 33 -1.25 -4.11 -18.96
CA ASP A 33 -2.05 -5.27 -19.33
C ASP A 33 -3.05 -4.87 -20.43
N SER A 34 -3.43 -5.84 -21.26
CA SER A 34 -4.52 -5.69 -22.24
C SER A 34 -5.91 -5.50 -21.57
N SER A 35 -5.96 -5.52 -20.27
CA SER A 35 -7.15 -5.20 -19.46
C SER A 35 -7.41 -3.69 -19.45
N THR A 36 -8.62 -3.31 -19.07
CA THR A 36 -9.00 -1.90 -18.84
C THR A 36 -8.41 -1.33 -17.55
N VAL A 37 -7.64 -2.13 -16.80
CA VAL A 37 -7.03 -1.79 -15.52
C VAL A 37 -5.50 -1.80 -15.65
N ILE A 38 -4.87 -0.72 -15.25
CA ILE A 38 -3.42 -0.62 -15.11
C ILE A 38 -3.11 -0.68 -13.61
N ARG A 39 -2.29 -1.65 -13.21
CA ARG A 39 -1.82 -1.81 -11.82
C ARG A 39 -0.41 -1.25 -11.69
N SER A 40 -0.16 -0.48 -10.63
CA SER A 40 1.19 -0.01 -10.29
C SER A 40 1.96 -1.08 -9.48
N ASP A 41 3.27 -0.89 -9.37
CA ASP A 41 4.04 -1.43 -8.25
C ASP A 41 3.65 -0.70 -6.95
N LEU A 42 4.33 -1.01 -5.83
CA LEU A 42 4.14 -0.29 -4.58
C LEU A 42 4.40 1.21 -4.79
N VAL A 43 3.48 2.05 -4.31
CA VAL A 43 3.65 3.49 -4.45
C VAL A 43 4.89 3.98 -3.70
N SER A 44 5.53 5.01 -4.23
CA SER A 44 6.69 5.64 -3.59
C SER A 44 6.35 6.23 -2.21
N THR A 45 7.39 6.42 -1.39
CA THR A 45 7.27 7.01 -0.04
C THR A 45 7.02 8.52 -0.03
N ASN A 46 6.97 9.16 -1.22
CA ASN A 46 6.73 10.59 -1.36
C ASN A 46 5.28 10.86 -1.78
N ALA A 47 4.67 11.87 -1.18
CA ALA A 47 3.40 12.41 -1.65
C ALA A 47 3.58 13.08 -3.03
N LEU A 48 2.50 13.15 -3.80
CA LEU A 48 2.48 13.99 -4.99
C LEU A 48 2.52 15.45 -4.58
N THR A 49 3.29 16.25 -5.30
CA THR A 49 3.35 17.70 -5.10
C THR A 49 3.05 18.40 -6.43
N ALA A 50 2.61 19.63 -6.37
CA ALA A 50 2.34 20.43 -7.57
C ALA A 50 3.57 20.62 -8.48
N SER A 51 4.78 20.38 -7.96
CA SER A 51 6.03 20.49 -8.74
C SER A 51 6.39 19.23 -9.52
N HIS A 52 5.65 18.12 -9.34
CA HIS A 52 5.93 16.88 -10.07
C HIS A 52 5.47 16.90 -11.53
N ASP A 53 4.62 17.86 -11.93
CA ASP A 53 4.07 18.01 -13.31
C ASP A 53 3.56 16.69 -13.91
N ILE A 54 2.81 15.93 -13.12
CA ILE A 54 2.27 14.64 -13.55
C ILE A 54 0.98 14.86 -14.30
N LYS A 55 0.85 14.20 -15.45
CA LYS A 55 -0.34 14.30 -16.30
C LYS A 55 -0.92 12.93 -16.62
N ILE A 56 -2.23 12.86 -16.67
CA ILE A 56 -2.98 11.74 -17.26
C ILE A 56 -3.84 12.33 -18.39
N ASN A 57 -3.67 11.82 -19.61
CA ASN A 57 -4.36 12.32 -20.80
C ASN A 57 -4.27 13.85 -20.96
N ASP A 58 -3.05 14.40 -20.79
CA ASP A 58 -2.71 15.83 -20.86
C ASP A 58 -3.34 16.70 -19.73
N VAL A 59 -3.95 16.11 -18.72
CA VAL A 59 -4.53 16.81 -17.55
C VAL A 59 -3.61 16.68 -16.35
N ASP A 60 -3.26 17.81 -15.72
CA ASP A 60 -2.39 17.84 -14.55
C ASP A 60 -3.04 17.16 -13.35
N ILE A 61 -2.28 16.32 -12.67
CA ILE A 61 -2.66 15.71 -11.40
C ILE A 61 -2.15 16.56 -10.24
N GLY A 62 -3.04 16.97 -9.36
CA GLY A 62 -2.70 17.78 -8.20
C GLY A 62 -1.88 17.04 -7.13
N ALA A 63 -1.56 17.77 -6.06
CA ALA A 63 -0.88 17.20 -4.90
C ALA A 63 -1.77 16.15 -4.19
N SER A 64 -1.14 15.16 -3.57
CA SER A 64 -1.82 14.22 -2.67
C SER A 64 -1.53 14.57 -1.20
N ASP A 65 -2.50 14.32 -0.33
CA ASP A 65 -2.37 14.63 1.11
C ASP A 65 -1.29 13.80 1.81
N SER A 66 -0.98 12.63 1.27
CA SER A 66 0.08 11.76 1.77
C SER A 66 0.69 10.91 0.65
N ALA A 67 1.67 10.08 1.03
CA ALA A 67 2.35 9.17 0.12
C ALA A 67 1.58 7.86 -0.14
N SER A 68 0.46 7.60 0.56
CA SER A 68 -0.31 6.36 0.40
C SER A 68 -0.95 6.24 -0.98
N ALA A 69 -1.23 5.01 -1.43
CA ALA A 69 -1.97 4.78 -2.67
C ALA A 69 -3.38 5.38 -2.58
N ALA A 70 -4.03 5.32 -1.42
CA ALA A 70 -5.32 5.97 -1.16
C ALA A 70 -5.29 7.47 -1.46
N ALA A 71 -4.32 8.20 -0.92
CA ALA A 71 -4.21 9.65 -1.12
C ALA A 71 -3.91 10.01 -2.59
N LYS A 72 -3.06 9.23 -3.24
CA LYS A 72 -2.75 9.40 -4.67
C LYS A 72 -3.96 9.09 -5.56
N ALA A 73 -4.74 8.06 -5.23
CA ALA A 73 -5.98 7.77 -5.92
C ALA A 73 -6.98 8.92 -5.82
N ILE A 74 -7.12 9.54 -4.65
CA ILE A 74 -7.95 10.74 -4.45
C ILE A 74 -7.50 11.89 -5.35
N ALA A 75 -6.20 12.16 -5.42
CA ALA A 75 -5.66 13.23 -6.26
C ALA A 75 -5.93 12.97 -7.77
N ILE A 76 -5.81 11.73 -8.23
CA ILE A 76 -6.14 11.35 -9.61
C ILE A 76 -7.65 11.50 -9.86
N ASN A 77 -8.48 11.03 -8.94
CA ASN A 77 -9.94 11.09 -9.07
C ASN A 77 -10.49 12.52 -9.06
N ALA A 78 -9.76 13.48 -8.47
CA ALA A 78 -10.17 14.89 -8.49
C ALA A 78 -10.30 15.45 -9.92
N VAL A 79 -9.64 14.84 -10.89
CA VAL A 79 -9.66 15.23 -12.32
C VAL A 79 -10.24 14.13 -13.22
N SER A 80 -10.89 13.12 -12.67
CA SER A 80 -11.42 11.96 -13.40
C SER A 80 -12.39 12.32 -14.52
N SER A 81 -13.21 13.36 -14.31
CA SER A 81 -14.15 13.86 -15.36
C SER A 81 -13.44 14.40 -16.61
N SER A 82 -12.20 14.86 -16.47
CA SER A 82 -11.39 15.40 -17.58
C SER A 82 -10.49 14.34 -18.18
N THR A 83 -10.04 13.39 -17.39
CA THR A 83 -9.13 12.31 -17.82
C THR A 83 -9.86 11.08 -18.35
N ASN A 84 -11.14 10.87 -17.99
CA ASN A 84 -11.89 9.62 -18.11
C ASN A 84 -11.18 8.43 -17.43
N ILE A 85 -10.32 8.70 -16.45
CA ILE A 85 -9.62 7.69 -15.68
C ILE A 85 -10.08 7.80 -14.23
N THR A 86 -10.39 6.65 -13.63
CA THR A 86 -10.60 6.51 -12.20
C THR A 86 -9.44 5.75 -11.58
N ALA A 87 -9.11 6.09 -10.34
CA ALA A 87 -8.08 5.41 -9.57
C ALA A 87 -8.67 4.81 -8.30
N SER A 88 -8.23 3.63 -7.95
CA SER A 88 -8.41 3.04 -6.63
C SER A 88 -7.07 2.63 -6.06
N GLY A 89 -7.00 2.50 -4.74
CA GLY A 89 -5.84 1.93 -4.07
C GLY A 89 -6.19 0.54 -3.55
N GLU A 90 -5.19 -0.28 -3.35
CA GLU A 90 -5.28 -1.50 -2.55
C GLU A 90 -3.98 -1.69 -1.78
N ASN A 91 -4.05 -2.29 -0.61
CA ASN A 91 -2.87 -2.70 0.15
C ASN A 91 -3.15 -4.07 0.77
N LEU A 92 -2.27 -5.00 0.55
CA LEU A 92 -2.39 -6.37 1.04
C LEU A 92 -1.05 -6.83 1.61
N VAL A 93 -1.09 -7.35 2.82
CA VAL A 93 0.09 -7.91 3.49
C VAL A 93 -0.25 -9.31 3.97
N THR A 94 0.57 -10.29 3.64
CA THR A 94 0.42 -11.68 4.08
C THR A 94 1.55 -12.07 5.03
N PHE A 95 1.23 -12.76 6.08
CA PHE A 95 2.16 -13.23 7.11
C PHE A 95 2.28 -14.75 7.01
N SER A 96 3.38 -15.25 6.47
CA SER A 96 3.63 -16.68 6.30
C SER A 96 3.93 -17.41 7.62
N ALA A 97 4.35 -16.67 8.65
CA ALA A 97 4.58 -17.24 9.97
C ALA A 97 4.31 -16.22 11.08
N ILE A 98 3.51 -16.62 12.07
CA ILE A 98 3.26 -15.85 13.28
C ILE A 98 3.66 -16.68 14.47
N ASN A 99 4.49 -16.12 15.35
CA ASN A 99 4.86 -16.78 16.60
C ASN A 99 3.80 -16.51 17.67
N TYR A 100 2.75 -17.33 17.68
CA TYR A 100 1.66 -17.21 18.65
C TYR A 100 2.12 -17.46 20.09
N SER A 101 3.18 -18.23 20.30
CA SER A 101 3.75 -18.46 21.64
C SER A 101 4.28 -17.17 22.24
N GLU A 102 4.99 -16.38 21.46
CA GLU A 102 5.47 -15.05 21.88
C GLU A 102 4.31 -14.05 21.99
N ALA A 103 3.33 -14.12 21.09
CA ALA A 103 2.16 -13.26 21.12
C ALA A 103 1.44 -13.33 22.46
N SER A 104 1.30 -14.52 23.03
CA SER A 104 0.59 -14.74 24.30
C SER A 104 1.32 -14.20 25.52
N THR A 105 2.65 -14.06 25.47
CA THR A 105 3.47 -13.57 26.60
C THR A 105 3.60 -12.06 26.66
N VAL A 106 3.23 -11.38 25.58
CA VAL A 106 3.53 -9.97 25.34
C VAL A 106 2.24 -9.17 25.15
N ALA A 107 1.56 -8.89 26.25
CA ALA A 107 0.44 -7.95 26.22
C ALA A 107 0.89 -6.61 25.60
N SER A 108 0.22 -6.19 24.51
CA SER A 108 0.29 -4.84 23.93
C SER A 108 1.64 -4.38 23.36
N LYS A 109 2.38 -5.26 22.71
CA LYS A 109 3.63 -4.86 22.01
C LYS A 109 3.47 -4.72 20.50
N ILE A 110 2.28 -4.91 19.99
CA ILE A 110 1.96 -4.75 18.58
C ILE A 110 0.96 -3.63 18.43
N SER A 111 1.23 -2.73 17.52
CA SER A 111 0.24 -1.79 17.02
C SER A 111 0.16 -1.84 15.51
N ILE A 112 -1.05 -1.65 14.98
CA ILE A 112 -1.31 -1.49 13.56
C ILE A 112 -1.92 -0.10 13.38
N ASN A 113 -1.30 0.72 12.53
CA ASN A 113 -1.66 2.12 12.34
C ASN A 113 -1.81 2.90 13.67
N GLY A 114 -0.93 2.62 14.63
CA GLY A 114 -0.92 3.26 15.96
C GLY A 114 -1.95 2.70 16.94
N VAL A 115 -2.83 1.79 16.53
CA VAL A 115 -3.81 1.14 17.42
C VAL A 115 -3.17 -0.11 18.03
N ALA A 116 -3.08 -0.15 19.36
CA ALA A 116 -2.51 -1.28 20.07
C ALA A 116 -3.44 -2.51 20.02
N ILE A 117 -2.88 -3.66 19.69
CA ILE A 117 -3.60 -4.92 19.57
C ILE A 117 -3.27 -5.82 20.78
N ASN A 118 -4.28 -6.34 21.45
CA ASN A 118 -4.10 -7.26 22.54
C ASN A 118 -4.02 -8.71 22.04
N PHE A 119 -2.83 -9.27 22.08
CA PHE A 119 -2.56 -10.66 21.68
C PHE A 119 -2.42 -11.63 22.88
N SER A 120 -2.70 -11.20 24.11
CA SER A 120 -2.43 -12.01 25.32
C SER A 120 -3.11 -13.38 25.38
N SER A 121 -4.15 -13.60 24.59
CA SER A 121 -4.89 -14.86 24.51
C SER A 121 -4.85 -15.48 23.11
N VAL A 122 -4.02 -14.94 22.22
CA VAL A 122 -3.97 -15.36 20.80
C VAL A 122 -3.01 -16.54 20.69
N THR A 123 -3.52 -17.68 20.23
CA THR A 123 -2.75 -18.91 20.03
C THR A 123 -2.86 -19.46 18.61
N ASN A 124 -3.64 -18.81 17.75
CA ASN A 124 -3.85 -19.21 16.36
C ASN A 124 -4.33 -18.04 15.48
N ALA A 125 -4.35 -18.24 14.17
CA ALA A 125 -4.73 -17.21 13.19
C ALA A 125 -6.15 -16.67 13.42
N SER A 126 -7.12 -17.52 13.70
CA SER A 126 -8.52 -17.11 13.88
C SER A 126 -8.68 -16.14 15.05
N GLN A 127 -7.97 -16.37 16.16
CA GLN A 127 -7.97 -15.48 17.31
C GLN A 127 -7.22 -14.17 17.00
N ALA A 128 -6.13 -14.23 16.23
CA ALA A 128 -5.42 -13.04 15.77
C ALA A 128 -6.33 -12.16 14.91
N ILE A 129 -7.05 -12.73 13.94
CA ILE A 129 -8.03 -12.04 13.12
C ILE A 129 -9.10 -11.36 13.97
N THR A 130 -9.64 -12.10 14.95
CA THR A 130 -10.64 -11.57 15.88
C THR A 130 -10.11 -10.39 16.68
N ALA A 131 -8.88 -10.51 17.23
CA ALA A 131 -8.25 -9.44 17.99
C ALA A 131 -8.01 -8.18 17.17
N ILE A 132 -7.52 -8.34 15.92
CA ILE A 132 -7.24 -7.23 15.01
C ILE A 132 -8.55 -6.55 14.58
N ASN A 133 -9.54 -7.31 14.11
CA ASN A 133 -10.79 -6.74 13.64
C ASN A 133 -11.59 -6.05 14.75
N ASN A 134 -11.54 -6.56 15.98
CA ASN A 134 -12.17 -5.93 17.14
C ASN A 134 -11.50 -4.59 17.53
N ALA A 135 -10.25 -4.39 17.16
CA ALA A 135 -9.54 -3.14 17.42
C ALA A 135 -9.99 -1.98 16.51
N SER A 136 -10.76 -2.26 15.45
CA SER A 136 -11.34 -1.26 14.53
C SER A 136 -10.30 -0.28 13.95
N ILE A 137 -9.35 -0.81 13.20
CA ILE A 137 -8.18 -0.07 12.69
C ILE A 137 -8.50 0.57 11.34
N GLY A 138 -9.26 1.64 11.33
CA GLY A 138 -9.63 2.33 10.09
C GLY A 138 -10.28 1.37 9.08
N ASP A 139 -9.75 1.29 7.86
CA ASP A 139 -10.18 0.36 6.81
C ASP A 139 -9.35 -0.94 6.74
N VAL A 140 -8.48 -1.18 7.73
CA VAL A 140 -7.69 -2.42 7.79
C VAL A 140 -8.54 -3.58 8.28
N ILE A 141 -8.63 -4.60 7.45
CA ILE A 141 -9.36 -5.85 7.75
C ILE A 141 -8.37 -7.00 7.79
N ALA A 142 -8.46 -7.82 8.84
CA ALA A 142 -7.72 -9.08 8.94
C ALA A 142 -8.56 -10.25 8.43
N SER A 143 -7.93 -11.15 7.68
CA SER A 143 -8.52 -12.38 7.15
C SER A 143 -7.46 -13.49 7.04
N THR A 144 -7.84 -14.66 6.51
CA THR A 144 -6.87 -15.67 6.05
C THR A 144 -6.92 -15.77 4.53
N ASN A 145 -5.78 -16.11 3.92
CA ASN A 145 -5.71 -16.52 2.52
C ASN A 145 -6.07 -18.02 2.38
N THR A 146 -5.94 -18.57 1.16
CA THR A 146 -6.18 -19.98 0.84
C THR A 146 -5.24 -20.93 1.56
N ASP A 147 -4.05 -20.47 1.94
CA ASP A 147 -3.02 -21.24 2.65
C ASP A 147 -3.15 -21.14 4.18
N SER A 148 -4.24 -20.53 4.65
CA SER A 148 -4.53 -20.27 6.08
C SER A 148 -3.53 -19.31 6.75
N GLU A 149 -2.84 -18.49 5.97
CA GLU A 149 -1.96 -17.45 6.47
C GLU A 149 -2.78 -16.20 6.80
N LEU A 150 -2.34 -15.45 7.82
CA LEU A 150 -2.97 -14.18 8.17
C LEU A 150 -2.69 -13.14 7.08
N GLN A 151 -3.74 -12.47 6.65
CA GLN A 151 -3.66 -11.30 5.76
C GLN A 151 -4.23 -10.06 6.44
N LEU A 152 -3.60 -8.91 6.18
CA LEU A 152 -4.16 -7.59 6.45
C LEU A 152 -4.41 -6.89 5.11
N ALA A 153 -5.59 -6.37 4.93
CA ALA A 153 -5.97 -5.65 3.73
C ALA A 153 -6.53 -4.27 4.05
N SER A 154 -6.15 -3.26 3.26
CA SER A 154 -6.80 -1.96 3.20
C SER A 154 -7.37 -1.80 1.78
N ALA A 155 -8.69 -1.78 1.66
CA ALA A 155 -9.38 -1.67 0.38
C ALA A 155 -9.23 -0.29 -0.27
N SER A 156 -8.89 0.73 0.50
CA SER A 156 -8.59 2.07 -0.01
C SER A 156 -7.16 2.21 -0.53
N GLY A 157 -6.26 1.27 -0.17
CA GLY A 157 -4.82 1.40 -0.40
C GLY A 157 -4.11 2.32 0.59
N ALA A 158 -4.72 2.55 1.77
CA ALA A 158 -4.03 3.24 2.85
C ALA A 158 -2.80 2.45 3.31
N ASP A 159 -1.80 3.15 3.83
CA ASP A 159 -0.62 2.51 4.38
C ASP A 159 -0.99 1.62 5.58
N ILE A 160 -0.40 0.43 5.66
CA ILE A 160 -0.48 -0.43 6.84
C ILE A 160 0.84 -0.33 7.57
N ILE A 161 0.83 0.30 8.75
CA ILE A 161 2.01 0.51 9.58
C ILE A 161 1.95 -0.47 10.74
N ILE A 162 2.91 -1.38 10.81
CA ILE A 162 3.03 -2.31 11.92
C ILE A 162 4.22 -1.89 12.76
N ALA A 163 3.99 -1.64 14.04
CA ALA A 163 5.05 -1.45 15.00
C ALA A 163 4.99 -2.55 16.07
N GLN A 164 6.15 -3.12 16.37
CA GLN A 164 6.32 -4.07 17.46
C GLN A 164 7.48 -3.66 18.34
N THR A 165 7.33 -3.84 19.66
CA THR A 165 8.37 -3.54 20.62
C THR A 165 8.74 -4.80 21.40
N GLY A 166 10.05 -5.07 21.52
CA GLY A 166 10.59 -6.23 22.25
C GLY A 166 11.58 -7.04 21.44
N THR A 167 12.33 -7.89 22.09
CA THR A 167 13.45 -8.65 21.51
C THR A 167 13.02 -9.82 20.63
N LEU A 168 11.76 -10.25 20.72
CA LEU A 168 11.20 -11.36 19.97
C LEU A 168 9.89 -10.90 19.34
N GLY A 169 9.86 -10.85 18.01
CA GLY A 169 8.70 -10.40 17.28
C GLY A 169 7.61 -11.45 17.21
N VAL A 170 6.38 -11.05 17.38
CA VAL A 170 5.22 -11.89 17.09
C VAL A 170 5.17 -12.21 15.61
N PHE A 171 5.52 -11.24 14.80
CA PHE A 171 5.69 -11.36 13.37
C PHE A 171 7.19 -11.59 13.07
N ASN A 172 7.64 -12.82 13.17
CA ASN A 172 9.07 -13.13 13.22
C ASN A 172 9.72 -13.40 11.88
N GLU A 173 8.97 -13.76 10.86
CA GLU A 173 9.54 -14.16 9.58
C GLU A 173 8.65 -13.74 8.42
N GLY A 174 9.31 -13.26 7.36
CA GLY A 174 8.80 -13.18 6.01
C GLY A 174 7.38 -12.64 5.82
N TYR A 175 7.25 -11.33 5.66
CA TYR A 175 6.01 -10.76 5.14
C TYR A 175 6.04 -10.79 3.65
N ILE A 176 4.89 -11.01 3.06
CA ILE A 176 4.71 -10.89 1.62
C ILE A 176 3.84 -9.67 1.39
N ASP A 177 4.41 -8.65 0.74
CA ASP A 177 3.66 -7.46 0.35
C ASP A 177 2.78 -7.72 -0.88
N ALA A 178 2.04 -6.71 -1.32
CA ALA A 178 1.15 -6.81 -2.47
C ALA A 178 1.85 -7.18 -3.79
N THR A 179 3.18 -7.06 -3.88
CA THR A 179 3.97 -7.47 -5.05
C THR A 179 4.50 -8.89 -4.95
N GLY A 180 4.30 -9.57 -3.82
CA GLY A 180 4.85 -10.89 -3.55
C GLY A 180 6.30 -10.86 -3.03
N ALA A 181 6.85 -9.69 -2.71
CA ALA A 181 8.19 -9.58 -2.14
C ALA A 181 8.20 -9.94 -0.65
N THR A 182 9.19 -10.72 -0.23
CA THR A 182 9.39 -11.06 1.18
C THR A 182 10.16 -9.95 1.87
N ILE A 183 9.62 -9.44 2.98
CA ILE A 183 10.20 -8.35 3.77
C ILE A 183 10.51 -8.86 5.18
N THR A 184 11.64 -8.46 5.75
CA THR A 184 11.97 -8.70 7.16
C THR A 184 11.55 -7.49 7.98
N LEU A 185 10.79 -7.68 9.05
CA LEU A 185 10.33 -6.58 9.91
C LEU A 185 11.46 -6.00 10.75
N ALA A 186 11.61 -4.68 10.63
CA ALA A 186 12.22 -3.85 11.65
C ALA A 186 11.20 -3.55 12.77
N ASP A 187 11.60 -2.84 13.82
CA ASP A 187 10.72 -2.45 14.94
C ASP A 187 9.44 -1.74 14.48
N THR A 188 9.51 -1.02 13.37
CA THR A 188 8.34 -0.39 12.71
C THR A 188 8.51 -0.52 11.20
N HIS A 189 7.47 -1.01 10.52
CA HIS A 189 7.45 -1.14 9.08
C HIS A 189 6.16 -0.55 8.48
N THR A 190 6.32 0.13 7.35
CA THR A 190 5.19 0.68 6.59
C THR A 190 5.04 -0.10 5.29
N PHE A 191 3.94 -0.81 5.18
CA PHE A 191 3.54 -1.47 3.94
C PHE A 191 2.79 -0.49 3.07
N LYS A 192 3.28 -0.29 1.86
CA LYS A 192 2.69 0.58 0.85
C LYS A 192 1.68 -0.18 0.01
N GLY A 193 0.67 0.53 -0.43
CA GLY A 193 -0.31 -0.02 -1.37
C GLY A 193 0.12 0.16 -2.83
N GLN A 194 -0.75 -0.33 -3.71
CA GLN A 194 -0.68 -0.19 -5.16
C GLN A 194 -1.83 0.70 -5.65
N LEU A 195 -1.65 1.34 -6.79
CA LEU A 195 -2.69 2.05 -7.52
C LEU A 195 -3.23 1.17 -8.65
N LEU A 196 -4.54 1.24 -8.84
CA LEU A 196 -5.23 0.67 -9.98
C LEU A 196 -5.87 1.82 -10.75
N LEU A 197 -5.55 1.96 -12.02
CA LEU A 197 -6.18 2.91 -12.91
C LEU A 197 -7.14 2.18 -13.84
N THR A 198 -8.35 2.70 -13.96
CA THR A 198 -9.42 2.14 -14.80
C THR A 198 -9.95 3.22 -15.73
N HIS A 199 -10.13 2.85 -17.01
CA HIS A 199 -10.76 3.69 -18.04
C HIS A 199 -12.22 3.35 -18.18
#